data_55627c6a174d69633052ca4d66151793
#
_entry.id   55627c6a174d69633052ca4d66151793
#
_cell.length_a   1.000
_cell.length_b   1.000
_cell.length_c   1.000
_cell.angle_alpha   90.00
_cell.angle_beta   90.00
_cell.angle_gamma   90.00
#
_symmetry.space_group_name_H-M   'P 1'
#
loop_
_entity.id
_entity.type
_entity.pdbx_description
1 polymer ?
#
loop_
_entity_poly.entity_id
_entity_poly.type
_entity_poly.pdbx_seq_one_letter_code
_entity_poly.pdbx_strand_id
1 'polypeptide(L)'
;MKPRSPHTKLSLRELCILSLLGALMLALQVAMSGLPNIHATAILIILTAVFFGWKCLFSVAVFIMLEGLIWGFGIWWACYWYLWPALAVPAVLMRQNRSALIWAVLAALHGLLFGILYALPWYFIGGGEMLLAKWISGIPFDLAHCGGNFVITLLLFTPLYKAFEEAMK
;
A
#
# COMPACT_ATOMS: atom_id res chain seq x y z
N MET A 1 13.85 -20.73 -13.15
CA MET A 1 12.84 -20.81 -12.09
C MET A 1 11.49 -21.11 -12.73
N LYS A 2 10.88 -22.29 -12.46
CA LYS A 2 9.57 -22.65 -13.03
C LYS A 2 8.51 -21.64 -12.57
N PRO A 3 7.63 -21.14 -13.46
CA PRO A 3 6.53 -20.30 -13.03
C PRO A 3 5.62 -21.10 -12.11
N ARG A 4 5.54 -20.71 -10.83
CA ARG A 4 4.57 -21.29 -9.90
C ARG A 4 3.17 -20.95 -10.39
N SER A 5 2.29 -21.96 -10.44
CA SER A 5 0.90 -21.81 -10.86
C SER A 5 0.18 -20.75 -10.01
N PRO A 6 -0.77 -19.99 -10.57
CA PRO A 6 -1.42 -18.86 -9.87
C PRO A 6 -2.34 -19.25 -8.69
N HIS A 7 -2.55 -20.53 -8.43
CA HIS A 7 -3.52 -21.05 -7.44
C HIS A 7 -2.91 -21.92 -6.33
N THR A 8 -1.61 -21.77 -6.02
CA THR A 8 -1.05 -22.50 -4.88
C THR A 8 -1.57 -21.94 -3.56
N LYS A 9 -2.16 -22.79 -2.73
CA LYS A 9 -2.57 -22.50 -1.35
C LYS A 9 -1.41 -21.82 -0.60
N LEU A 10 -1.70 -20.90 0.32
CA LEU A 10 -0.72 -20.32 1.21
C LEU A 10 -0.11 -21.43 2.07
N SER A 11 1.22 -21.56 2.07
CA SER A 11 1.91 -22.41 3.04
C SER A 11 1.89 -21.73 4.42
N LEU A 12 2.07 -22.52 5.49
CA LEU A 12 2.12 -21.96 6.84
C LEU A 12 3.25 -20.91 6.98
N ARG A 13 4.42 -21.14 6.36
CA ARG A 13 5.52 -20.17 6.32
C ARG A 13 5.10 -18.87 5.65
N GLU A 14 4.45 -18.94 4.49
CA GLU A 14 3.95 -17.76 3.76
C GLU A 14 2.88 -17.02 4.57
N LEU A 15 1.98 -17.76 5.22
CA LEU A 15 0.94 -17.18 6.09
C LEU A 15 1.58 -16.35 7.21
N CYS A 16 2.56 -16.91 7.92
CA CYS A 16 3.27 -16.19 8.99
C CYS A 16 4.00 -14.96 8.46
N ILE A 17 4.76 -15.08 7.37
CA ILE A 17 5.52 -13.97 6.80
C ILE A 17 4.58 -12.85 6.35
N LEU A 18 3.52 -13.17 5.62
CA LEU A 18 2.58 -12.16 5.12
C LEU A 18 1.79 -11.48 6.24
N SER A 19 1.45 -12.22 7.31
CA SER A 19 0.83 -11.63 8.51
C SER A 19 1.77 -10.66 9.20
N LEU A 20 3.04 -11.03 9.38
CA LEU A 20 4.06 -10.16 9.97
C LEU A 20 4.31 -8.92 9.12
N LEU A 21 4.33 -9.03 7.78
CA LEU A 21 4.46 -7.88 6.89
C LEU A 21 3.26 -6.94 7.00
N GLY A 22 2.02 -7.46 7.11
CA GLY A 22 0.83 -6.64 7.35
C GLY A 22 0.89 -5.91 8.70
N ALA A 23 1.33 -6.60 9.75
CA ALA A 23 1.55 -5.98 11.06
C ALA A 23 2.67 -4.93 11.04
N LEU A 24 3.76 -5.17 10.28
CA LEU A 24 4.85 -4.20 10.10
C LEU A 24 4.39 -2.95 9.37
N MET A 25 3.51 -3.08 8.35
CA MET A 25 2.91 -1.93 7.67
C MET A 25 2.21 -1.01 8.67
N LEU A 26 1.37 -1.59 9.54
CA LEU A 26 0.70 -0.84 10.61
C LEU A 26 1.70 -0.24 11.59
N ALA A 27 2.65 -1.02 12.10
CA ALA A 27 3.63 -0.54 13.08
C ALA A 27 4.42 0.67 12.57
N LEU A 28 4.84 0.66 11.30
CA LEU A 28 5.53 1.79 10.68
C LEU A 28 4.60 2.98 10.47
N GLN A 29 3.34 2.76 10.10
CA GLN A 29 2.37 3.85 9.97
C GLN A 29 2.10 4.52 11.33
N VAL A 30 1.93 3.75 12.40
CA VAL A 30 1.78 4.27 13.77
C VAL A 30 3.05 5.00 14.22
N ALA A 31 4.23 4.43 14.00
CA ALA A 31 5.51 5.06 14.37
C ALA A 31 5.76 6.38 13.63
N MET A 32 5.23 6.52 12.40
CA MET A 32 5.36 7.71 11.57
C MET A 32 4.12 8.63 11.63
N SER A 33 3.17 8.40 12.53
CA SER A 33 1.89 9.15 12.61
C SER A 33 2.05 10.65 12.86
N GLY A 34 3.20 11.09 13.37
CA GLY A 34 3.57 12.52 13.48
C GLY A 34 3.84 13.21 12.14
N LEU A 35 3.95 12.47 11.05
CA LEU A 35 4.18 12.98 9.70
C LEU A 35 2.94 12.67 8.84
N PRO A 36 2.01 13.62 8.64
CA PRO A 36 0.76 13.36 7.92
C PRO A 36 1.01 12.78 6.53
N ASN A 37 0.43 11.60 6.26
CA ASN A 37 0.53 10.88 4.98
C ASN A 37 1.96 10.53 4.51
N ILE A 38 2.96 10.58 5.40
CA ILE A 38 4.33 10.14 5.12
C ILE A 38 4.60 8.87 5.92
N HIS A 39 4.65 7.73 5.24
CA HIS A 39 4.87 6.43 5.87
C HIS A 39 5.41 5.39 4.87
N ALA A 40 5.99 4.30 5.38
CA ALA A 40 6.63 3.28 4.55
C ALA A 40 5.66 2.18 4.05
N THR A 41 4.35 2.34 4.21
CA THR A 41 3.36 1.32 3.83
C THR A 41 3.40 1.01 2.34
N ALA A 42 3.48 2.05 1.49
CA ALA A 42 3.48 1.88 0.03
C ALA A 42 4.64 1.01 -0.46
N ILE A 43 5.87 1.27 0.02
CA ILE A 43 7.03 0.45 -0.37
C ILE A 43 6.93 -0.99 0.12
N LEU A 44 6.38 -1.23 1.31
CA LEU A 44 6.18 -2.59 1.81
C LEU A 44 5.15 -3.36 0.99
N ILE A 45 4.05 -2.72 0.57
CA ILE A 45 3.07 -3.32 -0.35
C ILE A 45 3.75 -3.69 -1.67
N ILE A 46 4.54 -2.77 -2.26
CA ILE A 46 5.27 -3.01 -3.50
C ILE A 46 6.22 -4.20 -3.36
N LEU A 47 7.06 -4.24 -2.32
CA LEU A 47 8.00 -5.33 -2.09
C LEU A 47 7.27 -6.65 -1.85
N THR A 48 6.19 -6.64 -1.06
CA THR A 48 5.38 -7.84 -0.84
C THR A 48 4.77 -8.34 -2.16
N ALA A 49 4.30 -7.44 -3.04
CA ALA A 49 3.80 -7.79 -4.36
C ALA A 49 4.89 -8.36 -5.27
N VAL A 50 6.09 -7.80 -5.25
CA VAL A 50 7.23 -8.28 -6.04
C VAL A 50 7.64 -9.70 -5.66
N PHE A 51 7.70 -10.01 -4.36
CA PHE A 51 8.18 -11.32 -3.87
C PHE A 51 7.08 -12.38 -3.80
N PHE A 52 5.85 -12.01 -3.45
CA PHE A 52 4.75 -12.96 -3.20
C PHE A 52 3.65 -12.93 -4.27
N GLY A 53 3.71 -12.00 -5.25
CA GLY A 53 2.68 -11.86 -6.27
C GLY A 53 1.30 -11.59 -5.65
N TRP A 54 0.25 -12.21 -6.17
CA TRP A 54 -1.14 -12.02 -5.70
C TRP A 54 -1.36 -12.32 -4.21
N LYS A 55 -0.48 -13.11 -3.60
CA LYS A 55 -0.53 -13.41 -2.16
C LYS A 55 -0.29 -12.17 -1.29
N CYS A 56 0.27 -11.08 -1.84
CA CYS A 56 0.44 -9.80 -1.14
C CYS A 56 -0.90 -9.22 -0.66
N LEU A 57 -2.01 -9.52 -1.34
CA LEU A 57 -3.34 -9.06 -0.93
C LEU A 57 -3.74 -9.58 0.46
N PHE A 58 -3.22 -10.74 0.87
CA PHE A 58 -3.42 -11.23 2.24
C PHE A 58 -2.73 -10.31 3.27
N SER A 59 -1.49 -9.89 3.00
CA SER A 59 -0.76 -8.94 3.85
C SER A 59 -1.48 -7.58 3.93
N VAL A 60 -1.99 -7.10 2.78
CA VAL A 60 -2.79 -5.87 2.72
C VAL A 60 -4.08 -6.01 3.53
N ALA A 61 -4.78 -7.15 3.44
CA ALA A 61 -5.98 -7.40 4.23
C ALA A 61 -5.69 -7.43 5.74
N VAL A 62 -4.60 -8.08 6.16
CA VAL A 62 -4.16 -8.06 7.57
C VAL A 62 -3.89 -6.63 8.04
N PHE A 63 -3.17 -5.84 7.25
CA PHE A 63 -2.92 -4.43 7.55
C PHE A 63 -4.22 -3.64 7.72
N ILE A 64 -5.17 -3.74 6.77
CA ILE A 64 -6.45 -3.03 6.82
C ILE A 64 -7.27 -3.46 8.06
N MET A 65 -7.30 -4.75 8.37
CA MET A 65 -8.01 -5.24 9.56
C MET A 65 -7.42 -4.68 10.86
N LEU A 66 -6.10 -4.67 10.97
CA LEU A 66 -5.41 -4.12 12.12
C LEU A 66 -5.61 -2.60 12.27
N GLU A 67 -5.67 -1.85 11.17
CA GLU A 67 -6.02 -0.43 11.15
C GLU A 67 -7.41 -0.19 11.77
N GLY A 68 -8.41 -0.98 11.34
CA GLY A 68 -9.76 -0.89 11.89
C GLY A 68 -9.84 -1.20 13.39
N LEU A 69 -9.01 -2.13 13.88
CA LEU A 69 -8.96 -2.48 15.29
C LEU A 69 -8.34 -1.37 16.16
N ILE A 70 -7.39 -0.61 15.63
CA ILE A 70 -6.72 0.48 16.36
C ILE A 70 -7.50 1.78 16.28
N TRP A 71 -7.96 2.17 15.08
CA TRP A 71 -8.54 3.49 14.82
C TRP A 71 -10.07 3.48 14.70
N GLY A 72 -10.69 2.30 14.81
CA GLY A 72 -12.12 2.09 14.67
C GLY A 72 -12.55 1.88 13.20
N PHE A 73 -13.75 1.32 13.05
CA PHE A 73 -14.34 1.01 11.75
C PHE A 73 -15.21 2.17 11.28
N GLY A 74 -15.00 2.66 10.06
CA GLY A 74 -15.74 3.77 9.49
C GLY A 74 -15.65 3.80 7.97
N ILE A 75 -16.18 4.86 7.33
CA ILE A 75 -16.12 5.04 5.88
C ILE A 75 -14.66 5.00 5.39
N TRP A 76 -13.74 5.63 6.11
CA TRP A 76 -12.31 5.62 5.80
C TRP A 76 -11.73 4.20 5.73
N TRP A 77 -12.13 3.34 6.66
CA TRP A 77 -11.70 1.94 6.69
C TRP A 77 -12.27 1.15 5.51
N ALA A 78 -13.55 1.38 5.17
CA ALA A 78 -14.16 0.78 3.98
C ALA A 78 -13.42 1.19 2.69
N CYS A 79 -12.96 2.44 2.60
CA CYS A 79 -12.15 2.91 1.47
C CYS A 79 -10.82 2.15 1.35
N TYR A 80 -10.18 1.76 2.42
CA TYR A 80 -8.90 1.05 2.40
C TYR A 80 -8.96 -0.27 1.64
N TRP A 81 -10.14 -0.93 1.60
CA TRP A 81 -10.33 -2.17 0.85
C TRP A 81 -10.21 -2.05 -0.67
N TYR A 82 -10.23 -0.84 -1.21
CA TYR A 82 -9.90 -0.61 -2.62
C TYR A 82 -8.66 0.28 -2.81
N LEU A 83 -8.40 1.20 -1.89
CA LEU A 83 -7.24 2.10 -1.98
C LEU A 83 -5.91 1.36 -1.99
N TRP A 84 -5.68 0.46 -1.04
CA TRP A 84 -4.42 -0.29 -0.96
C TRP A 84 -4.29 -1.36 -2.05
N PRO A 85 -5.33 -2.11 -2.41
CA PRO A 85 -5.31 -2.93 -3.63
C PRO A 85 -5.05 -2.15 -4.91
N ALA A 86 -5.46 -0.89 -5.03
CA ALA A 86 -5.15 -0.04 -6.19
C ALA A 86 -3.64 0.17 -6.39
N LEU A 87 -2.82 0.08 -5.32
CA LEU A 87 -1.36 0.02 -5.41
C LEU A 87 -0.85 -1.41 -5.63
N ALA A 88 -1.42 -2.38 -4.90
CA ALA A 88 -0.92 -3.76 -4.91
C ALA A 88 -1.10 -4.42 -6.29
N VAL A 89 -2.22 -4.20 -6.97
CA VAL A 89 -2.52 -4.80 -8.28
C VAL A 89 -1.48 -4.42 -9.35
N PRO A 90 -1.23 -3.12 -9.64
CA PRO A 90 -0.19 -2.75 -10.60
C PRO A 90 1.20 -3.22 -10.16
N ALA A 91 1.49 -3.24 -8.86
CA ALA A 91 2.75 -3.77 -8.36
C ALA A 91 2.91 -5.27 -8.68
N VAL A 92 1.85 -6.08 -8.57
CA VAL A 92 1.89 -7.50 -8.96
C VAL A 92 2.10 -7.65 -10.47
N LEU A 93 1.42 -6.84 -11.28
CA LEU A 93 1.55 -6.91 -12.74
C LEU A 93 2.96 -6.52 -13.21
N MET A 94 3.60 -5.59 -12.51
CA MET A 94 4.94 -5.09 -12.82
C MET A 94 6.06 -5.78 -12.01
N ARG A 95 5.78 -6.86 -11.28
CA ARG A 95 6.70 -7.48 -10.29
C ARG A 95 8.06 -7.93 -10.83
N GLN A 96 8.23 -8.01 -12.15
CA GLN A 96 9.52 -8.32 -12.78
C GLN A 96 10.45 -7.11 -12.88
N ASN A 97 9.92 -5.90 -12.69
CA ASN A 97 10.68 -4.67 -12.72
C ASN A 97 11.65 -4.60 -11.52
N ARG A 98 12.84 -4.06 -11.75
CA ARG A 98 13.90 -3.88 -10.74
C ARG A 98 14.30 -2.42 -10.56
N SER A 99 13.67 -1.50 -11.29
CA SER A 99 13.99 -0.07 -11.22
C SER A 99 13.35 0.58 -10.00
N ALA A 100 14.16 1.08 -9.08
CA ALA A 100 13.70 1.86 -7.94
C ALA A 100 12.91 3.10 -8.37
N LEU A 101 13.31 3.74 -9.49
CA LEU A 101 12.64 4.92 -10.02
C LEU A 101 11.20 4.61 -10.46
N ILE A 102 10.98 3.50 -11.17
CA ILE A 102 9.64 3.11 -11.63
C ILE A 102 8.74 2.82 -10.43
N TRP A 103 9.25 2.16 -9.41
CA TRP A 103 8.51 1.91 -8.17
C TRP A 103 8.21 3.19 -7.40
N ALA A 104 9.17 4.13 -7.35
CA ALA A 104 8.97 5.44 -6.74
C ALA A 104 7.88 6.24 -7.45
N VAL A 105 7.87 6.21 -8.80
CA VAL A 105 6.82 6.86 -9.60
C VAL A 105 5.46 6.22 -9.35
N LEU A 106 5.36 4.89 -9.32
CA LEU A 106 4.11 4.18 -9.02
C LEU A 106 3.58 4.56 -7.63
N ALA A 107 4.44 4.54 -6.62
CA ALA A 107 4.08 4.92 -5.25
C ALA A 107 3.66 6.38 -5.13
N ALA A 108 4.34 7.28 -5.84
CA ALA A 108 4.00 8.71 -5.90
C ALA A 108 2.63 8.94 -6.56
N LEU A 109 2.37 8.29 -7.71
CA LEU A 109 1.07 8.37 -8.40
C LEU A 109 -0.06 7.85 -7.52
N HIS A 110 0.15 6.74 -6.81
CA HIS A 110 -0.83 6.24 -5.83
C HIS A 110 -1.10 7.27 -4.74
N GLY A 111 -0.04 7.89 -4.16
CA GLY A 111 -0.19 8.94 -3.16
C GLY A 111 -0.96 10.16 -3.67
N LEU A 112 -0.67 10.61 -4.90
CA LEU A 112 -1.34 11.73 -5.54
C LEU A 112 -2.83 11.46 -5.82
N LEU A 113 -3.18 10.23 -6.19
CA LEU A 113 -4.54 9.82 -6.51
C LEU A 113 -5.34 9.37 -5.27
N PHE A 114 -4.68 9.28 -4.10
CA PHE A 114 -5.28 8.74 -2.89
C PHE A 114 -6.52 9.52 -2.46
N GLY A 115 -6.47 10.84 -2.44
CA GLY A 115 -7.56 11.70 -1.99
C GLY A 115 -8.77 11.66 -2.90
N ILE A 116 -8.60 11.68 -4.23
CA ILE A 116 -9.74 11.56 -5.14
C ILE A 116 -10.41 10.18 -5.01
N LEU A 117 -9.64 9.12 -4.91
CA LEU A 117 -10.17 7.78 -4.68
C LEU A 117 -10.86 7.69 -3.32
N TYR A 118 -10.26 8.28 -2.27
CA TYR A 118 -10.86 8.35 -0.94
C TYR A 118 -12.17 9.14 -0.92
N ALA A 119 -12.32 10.15 -1.78
CA ALA A 119 -13.51 10.99 -1.86
C ALA A 119 -14.71 10.31 -2.55
N LEU A 120 -14.52 9.19 -3.27
CA LEU A 120 -15.59 8.54 -4.05
C LEU A 120 -16.89 8.26 -3.26
N PRO A 121 -16.86 7.73 -2.00
CA PRO A 121 -18.10 7.49 -1.26
C PRO A 121 -18.92 8.74 -0.98
N TRP A 122 -18.28 9.90 -0.88
CA TRP A 122 -18.99 11.16 -0.63
C TRP A 122 -19.89 11.60 -1.79
N TYR A 123 -19.63 11.11 -3.02
CA TYR A 123 -20.54 11.28 -4.13
C TYR A 123 -21.93 10.66 -3.84
N PHE A 124 -21.98 9.52 -3.23
CA PHE A 124 -23.23 8.82 -2.89
C PHE A 124 -23.94 9.43 -1.67
N ILE A 125 -23.25 10.22 -0.87
CA ILE A 125 -23.78 10.86 0.35
C ILE A 125 -24.35 12.25 0.02
N GLY A 126 -23.61 13.07 -0.75
CA GLY A 126 -23.96 14.47 -1.01
C GLY A 126 -23.66 14.94 -2.43
N GLY A 127 -23.58 14.01 -3.39
CA GLY A 127 -23.37 14.34 -4.80
C GLY A 127 -21.98 14.84 -5.14
N GLY A 128 -21.86 15.41 -6.36
CA GLY A 128 -20.58 15.87 -6.89
C GLY A 128 -19.94 16.99 -6.07
N GLU A 129 -20.73 17.88 -5.49
CA GLU A 129 -20.22 18.99 -4.67
C GLU A 129 -19.50 18.47 -3.42
N MET A 130 -20.07 17.47 -2.74
CA MET A 130 -19.46 16.89 -1.54
C MET A 130 -18.20 16.09 -1.88
N LEU A 131 -18.18 15.36 -3.00
CA LEU A 131 -16.98 14.69 -3.50
C LEU A 131 -15.87 15.72 -3.76
N LEU A 132 -16.17 16.79 -4.52
CA LEU A 132 -15.20 17.83 -4.87
C LEU A 132 -14.66 18.52 -3.61
N ALA A 133 -15.54 18.91 -2.69
CA ALA A 133 -15.13 19.55 -1.43
C ALA A 133 -14.19 18.63 -0.63
N LYS A 134 -14.51 17.33 -0.55
CA LYS A 134 -13.68 16.35 0.16
C LYS A 134 -12.33 16.16 -0.50
N TRP A 135 -12.30 16.05 -1.84
CA TRP A 135 -11.04 15.91 -2.58
C TRP A 135 -10.17 17.15 -2.46
N ILE A 136 -10.74 18.35 -2.73
CA ILE A 136 -9.99 19.62 -2.66
C ILE A 136 -9.37 19.82 -1.27
N SER A 137 -10.12 19.52 -0.20
CA SER A 137 -9.59 19.60 1.17
C SER A 137 -8.45 18.62 1.44
N GLY A 138 -8.35 17.53 0.67
CA GLY A 138 -7.31 16.50 0.77
C GLY A 138 -6.04 16.81 -0.03
N ILE A 139 -6.06 17.71 -1.01
CA ILE A 139 -4.92 17.97 -1.91
C ILE A 139 -3.58 18.21 -1.18
N PRO A 140 -3.48 19.00 -0.11
CA PRO A 140 -2.22 19.16 0.60
C PRO A 140 -1.65 17.85 1.15
N PHE A 141 -2.52 16.97 1.62
CA PHE A 141 -2.15 15.64 2.12
C PHE A 141 -1.75 14.70 0.98
N ASP A 142 -2.41 14.78 -0.18
CA ASP A 142 -2.07 14.01 -1.38
C ASP A 142 -0.67 14.41 -1.91
N LEU A 143 -0.34 15.70 -1.88
CA LEU A 143 0.99 16.19 -2.26
C LEU A 143 2.08 15.69 -1.29
N ALA A 144 1.82 15.70 0.01
CA ALA A 144 2.72 15.14 1.02
C ALA A 144 2.88 13.62 0.83
N HIS A 145 1.78 12.92 0.58
CA HIS A 145 1.77 11.47 0.30
C HIS A 145 2.55 11.13 -0.98
N CYS A 146 2.34 11.89 -2.05
CA CYS A 146 3.06 11.77 -3.30
C CYS A 146 4.58 11.92 -3.09
N GLY A 147 5.00 13.04 -2.50
CA GLY A 147 6.41 13.33 -2.26
C GLY A 147 7.07 12.35 -1.30
N GLY A 148 6.40 12.04 -0.19
CA GLY A 148 6.86 11.07 0.80
C GLY A 148 7.04 9.67 0.21
N ASN A 149 6.04 9.17 -0.50
CA ASN A 149 6.10 7.88 -1.17
C ASN A 149 7.20 7.83 -2.23
N PHE A 150 7.37 8.91 -3.02
CA PHE A 150 8.44 8.99 -4.02
C PHE A 150 9.82 8.85 -3.37
N VAL A 151 10.11 9.70 -2.38
CA VAL A 151 11.43 9.74 -1.72
C VAL A 151 11.71 8.44 -0.97
N ILE A 152 10.76 7.97 -0.15
CA ILE A 152 10.92 6.74 0.63
C ILE A 152 11.15 5.54 -0.30
N THR A 153 10.35 5.42 -1.36
CA THR A 153 10.47 4.28 -2.27
C THR A 153 11.77 4.35 -3.08
N LEU A 154 12.15 5.54 -3.57
CA LEU A 154 13.40 5.72 -4.34
C LEU A 154 14.63 5.32 -3.53
N LEU A 155 14.69 5.76 -2.27
CA LEU A 155 15.85 5.53 -1.40
C LEU A 155 15.87 4.10 -0.83
N LEU A 156 14.72 3.57 -0.44
CA LEU A 156 14.64 2.31 0.31
C LEU A 156 14.37 1.09 -0.55
N PHE A 157 13.93 1.22 -1.81
CA PHE A 157 13.60 0.05 -2.63
C PHE A 157 14.79 -0.90 -2.78
N THR A 158 15.94 -0.41 -3.20
CA THR A 158 17.11 -1.25 -3.46
C THR A 158 17.64 -1.97 -2.20
N PRO A 159 17.87 -1.28 -1.05
CA PRO A 159 18.33 -1.96 0.15
C PRO A 159 17.30 -2.94 0.72
N LEU A 160 16.02 -2.58 0.74
CA LEU A 160 14.97 -3.47 1.22
C LEU A 160 14.75 -4.67 0.27
N TYR A 161 14.82 -4.44 -1.05
CA TYR A 161 14.76 -5.54 -2.03
C TYR A 161 15.84 -6.60 -1.74
N LYS A 162 17.10 -6.17 -1.51
CA LYS A 162 18.20 -7.08 -1.17
C LYS A 162 17.97 -7.80 0.16
N ALA A 163 17.45 -7.10 1.17
CA ALA A 163 17.10 -7.71 2.46
C ALA A 163 16.00 -8.78 2.31
N PHE A 164 14.95 -8.50 1.52
CA PHE A 164 13.91 -9.50 1.22
C PHE A 164 14.48 -10.69 0.44
N GLU A 165 15.34 -10.44 -0.56
CA GLU A 165 15.98 -11.51 -1.35
C GLU A 165 16.82 -12.43 -0.47
N GLU A 166 17.55 -11.89 0.50
CA GLU A 166 18.35 -12.66 1.46
C GLU A 166 17.46 -13.46 2.43
N ALA A 167 16.44 -12.84 2.99
CA ALA A 167 15.51 -13.48 3.91
C ALA A 167 14.67 -14.62 3.27
N MET A 168 14.58 -14.64 1.94
CA MET A 168 13.80 -15.64 1.20
C MET A 168 14.65 -16.83 0.68
N LYS A 169 15.95 -16.81 0.90
CA LYS A 169 16.84 -17.94 0.62
C LYS A 169 16.65 -19.05 1.66
#